data_347374da1e3ad1d38810473f80d9b231
#
_entry.id   347374da1e3ad1d38810473f80d9b231
#
_cell.length_a   1.000
_cell.length_b   1.000
_cell.length_c   1.000
_cell.angle_alpha   90.00
_cell.angle_beta   90.00
_cell.angle_gamma   90.00
#
_symmetry.space_group_name_H-M   'P 1'
#
loop_
_entity.id
_entity.type
_entity.pdbx_description
1 polymer ?
#
loop_
_entity_poly.entity_id
_entity_poly.type
_entity_poly.pdbx_seq_one_letter_code
_entity_poly.pdbx_strand_id
1 'polypeptide(L)'
;MESRYMEMDRLIYWCFDLLKGEYTREQSFNIILGLSSVHYLNVKEQSTIGNLNSLVQDGYYENMLKNRLKELGHYNKESCELFTKLFEPVFNYRNTAVTHTIIRIMQELNKFTFNDVDEIVEFINRLVVTSYIDDGIYGTPDAIKKLVLELVDFKYVHSFADYCSGVSSVAIEVFRHLKTLGYVHDVFYYGEEKNVSAHLISKLLMIVNGIEHSKIINKDVLEEGGVGTQIEKFDFVFSDAPFGISWNKNEAINDPRYKYGIPAKSSADWAFFQNALYHMQDNGKAIVVGTKGTLVRSSEVGIRKAIIDEDLIEAIITLPTNLYHATNVGTELIVFNKNKKESRRQKILFIDASEYSYRLNRNQHSITKEGITKIIDTYRDGSEEDRFSRFVEVDKIREYNYGLNPKEYLDVDILKNTFQQTVLLGEIAEIRRGVQLSKEEYDFLSLSPDYYLINIKDIENGKISYDEESKITYKKPDWLEKFAIRPMDILITCKGSLVKTAIVEDKDKDRKAFISGNLSIIRVNTQKYNPYVLYEFLQSEIGLRMLDGIQTGTTIKLLNPSRLEQLEIPYFTLDVLNEIGCRIKQNKNEYEATIEEAEKKYSMKKRLLIKKLGFDLT
;
A
#
# COMPACT_ATOMS: atom_id res chain seq x y z
N MET A 1 22.03 -19.43 -13.74
CA MET A 1 20.69 -18.86 -13.85
C MET A 1 20.70 -17.33 -13.71
N GLU A 2 21.18 -16.73 -12.63
CA GLU A 2 21.20 -15.25 -12.45
C GLU A 2 21.92 -14.47 -13.58
N SER A 3 23.05 -14.96 -14.06
CA SER A 3 23.78 -14.34 -15.18
C SER A 3 22.95 -14.31 -16.47
N ARG A 4 22.22 -15.39 -16.74
CA ARG A 4 21.39 -15.54 -17.93
C ARG A 4 20.19 -14.59 -17.92
N TYR A 5 19.58 -14.42 -16.75
CA TYR A 5 18.49 -13.44 -16.57
C TYR A 5 18.97 -12.00 -16.77
N MET A 6 20.17 -11.65 -16.31
CA MET A 6 20.75 -10.33 -16.57
C MET A 6 21.02 -10.09 -18.06
N GLU A 7 21.38 -11.13 -18.80
CA GLU A 7 21.54 -11.02 -20.26
C GLU A 7 20.21 -10.77 -20.97
N MET A 8 19.15 -11.47 -20.55
CA MET A 8 17.78 -11.24 -21.06
C MET A 8 17.30 -9.80 -20.77
N ASP A 9 17.51 -9.30 -19.55
CA ASP A 9 17.14 -7.94 -19.18
C ASP A 9 17.90 -6.91 -20.02
N ARG A 10 19.20 -7.10 -20.25
CA ARG A 10 19.99 -6.23 -21.12
C ARG A 10 19.46 -6.21 -22.56
N LEU A 11 19.06 -7.37 -23.07
CA LEU A 11 18.46 -7.46 -24.42
C LEU A 11 17.12 -6.73 -24.47
N ILE A 12 16.27 -6.87 -23.45
CA ILE A 12 15.00 -6.13 -23.34
C ILE A 12 15.25 -4.61 -23.36
N TYR A 13 16.13 -4.11 -22.49
CA TYR A 13 16.45 -2.68 -22.44
C TYR A 13 17.04 -2.17 -23.75
N TRP A 14 17.91 -2.95 -24.39
CA TRP A 14 18.50 -2.60 -25.69
C TRP A 14 17.44 -2.52 -26.79
N CYS A 15 16.46 -3.42 -26.82
CA CYS A 15 15.34 -3.36 -27.77
C CYS A 15 14.51 -2.08 -27.57
N PHE A 16 14.23 -1.70 -26.32
CA PHE A 16 13.54 -0.44 -26.02
C PHE A 16 14.35 0.79 -26.44
N ASP A 17 15.65 0.81 -26.21
CA ASP A 17 16.53 1.92 -26.62
C ASP A 17 16.56 2.11 -28.13
N LEU A 18 16.51 1.05 -28.93
CA LEU A 18 16.44 1.11 -30.39
C LEU A 18 15.14 1.76 -30.90
N LEU A 19 14.04 1.60 -30.20
CA LEU A 19 12.71 2.11 -30.55
C LEU A 19 12.46 3.52 -29.99
N LYS A 20 13.33 3.99 -29.13
CA LYS A 20 13.19 5.25 -28.41
C LYS A 20 13.23 6.44 -29.38
N GLY A 21 12.22 7.31 -29.27
CA GLY A 21 12.09 8.50 -30.12
C GLY A 21 11.31 8.28 -31.40
N GLU A 22 11.12 7.05 -31.87
CA GLU A 22 10.30 6.71 -33.02
C GLU A 22 8.90 6.19 -32.61
N TYR A 23 8.82 5.54 -31.43
CA TYR A 23 7.61 4.92 -30.89
C TYR A 23 7.33 5.34 -29.45
N THR A 24 6.06 5.32 -29.08
CA THR A 24 5.68 5.35 -27.67
C THR A 24 6.18 4.09 -26.97
N ARG A 25 6.26 4.11 -25.65
CA ARG A 25 6.70 2.93 -24.88
C ARG A 25 5.75 1.74 -25.09
N GLU A 26 4.44 1.97 -25.12
CA GLU A 26 3.43 0.95 -25.39
C GLU A 26 3.62 0.33 -26.79
N GLN A 27 3.84 1.16 -27.81
CA GLN A 27 4.12 0.68 -29.16
C GLN A 27 5.41 -0.15 -29.21
N SER A 28 6.47 0.33 -28.55
CA SER A 28 7.76 -0.39 -28.47
C SER A 28 7.58 -1.75 -27.79
N PHE A 29 6.82 -1.80 -26.69
CA PHE A 29 6.51 -3.03 -26.01
C PHE A 29 5.76 -4.02 -26.91
N ASN A 30 4.70 -3.56 -27.61
CA ASN A 30 3.92 -4.42 -28.51
C ASN A 30 4.77 -4.96 -29.67
N ILE A 31 5.70 -4.16 -30.19
CA ILE A 31 6.66 -4.61 -31.23
C ILE A 31 7.55 -5.73 -30.70
N ILE A 32 8.20 -5.51 -29.56
CA ILE A 32 9.14 -6.49 -28.96
C ILE A 32 8.38 -7.76 -28.58
N LEU A 33 7.21 -7.63 -27.97
CA LEU A 33 6.36 -8.76 -27.58
C LEU A 33 5.92 -9.58 -28.79
N GLY A 34 5.52 -8.91 -29.90
CA GLY A 34 5.13 -9.55 -31.15
C GLY A 34 6.26 -10.38 -31.74
N LEU A 35 7.43 -9.77 -31.87
CA LEU A 35 8.62 -10.44 -32.42
C LEU A 35 9.06 -11.63 -31.56
N SER A 36 9.04 -11.47 -30.24
CA SER A 36 9.37 -12.55 -29.28
C SER A 36 8.37 -13.71 -29.36
N SER A 37 7.09 -13.39 -29.52
CA SER A 37 6.02 -14.40 -29.67
C SER A 37 6.16 -15.19 -30.98
N VAL A 38 6.51 -14.52 -32.10
CA VAL A 38 6.81 -15.23 -33.35
C VAL A 38 8.03 -16.12 -33.20
N HIS A 39 9.07 -15.65 -32.50
CA HIS A 39 10.25 -16.46 -32.22
C HIS A 39 9.90 -17.69 -31.37
N TYR A 40 9.09 -17.54 -30.32
CA TYR A 40 8.55 -18.65 -29.53
C TYR A 40 7.86 -19.70 -30.39
N LEU A 41 6.99 -19.30 -31.32
CA LEU A 41 6.27 -20.22 -32.18
C LEU A 41 7.19 -20.99 -33.11
N ASN A 42 8.19 -20.30 -33.70
CA ASN A 42 9.16 -20.92 -34.60
C ASN A 42 9.98 -22.01 -33.88
N VAL A 43 10.37 -21.77 -32.63
CA VAL A 43 11.14 -22.74 -31.84
C VAL A 43 10.24 -23.89 -31.37
N LYS A 44 9.01 -23.60 -30.90
CA LYS A 44 8.06 -24.61 -30.41
C LYS A 44 7.69 -25.63 -31.50
N GLU A 45 7.47 -25.17 -32.71
CA GLU A 45 7.04 -26.00 -33.82
C GLU A 45 8.19 -26.71 -34.58
N GLN A 46 9.45 -26.47 -34.18
CA GLN A 46 10.63 -26.93 -34.90
C GLN A 46 10.58 -26.60 -36.41
N SER A 47 9.83 -25.57 -36.77
CA SER A 47 9.57 -25.24 -38.14
C SER A 47 10.79 -24.52 -38.71
N THR A 48 11.35 -25.08 -39.79
CA THR A 48 12.40 -24.49 -40.62
C THR A 48 11.85 -23.34 -41.48
N ILE A 49 10.57 -23.02 -41.41
CA ILE A 49 9.91 -21.96 -42.15
C ILE A 49 10.23 -20.63 -41.48
N GLY A 50 11.23 -19.96 -42.07
CA GLY A 50 11.59 -18.59 -41.72
C GLY A 50 12.49 -18.49 -40.50
N ASN A 51 13.72 -18.93 -40.66
CA ASN A 51 14.82 -18.25 -39.97
C ASN A 51 14.53 -16.75 -40.08
N LEU A 52 14.37 -16.03 -38.94
CA LEU A 52 14.14 -14.58 -38.97
C LEU A 52 15.08 -13.84 -39.93
N ASN A 53 16.26 -14.42 -40.25
CA ASN A 53 17.20 -13.93 -41.28
C ASN A 53 16.66 -14.03 -42.72
N SER A 54 15.81 -15.01 -43.05
CA SER A 54 15.20 -15.07 -44.40
C SER A 54 14.08 -14.05 -44.56
N LEU A 55 13.40 -13.71 -43.44
CA LEU A 55 12.41 -12.63 -43.40
C LEU A 55 12.98 -11.26 -43.72
N VAL A 56 14.22 -11.04 -43.29
CA VAL A 56 14.99 -9.82 -43.49
C VAL A 56 15.37 -9.62 -44.94
N GLN A 57 15.61 -10.71 -45.69
CA GLN A 57 16.09 -10.64 -47.08
C GLN A 57 15.00 -10.26 -48.11
N ASP A 58 13.74 -10.57 -47.80
CA ASP A 58 12.68 -10.44 -48.83
C ASP A 58 11.84 -9.14 -48.75
N GLY A 59 12.07 -8.26 -47.75
CA GLY A 59 11.32 -6.98 -47.62
C GLY A 59 9.81 -7.14 -47.34
N TYR A 60 9.33 -8.35 -47.12
CA TYR A 60 7.92 -8.71 -46.93
C TYR A 60 7.60 -9.14 -45.49
N TYR A 61 8.40 -8.71 -44.53
CA TYR A 61 8.25 -9.15 -43.11
C TYR A 61 6.84 -8.93 -42.55
N GLU A 62 6.15 -7.84 -42.92
CA GLU A 62 4.76 -7.55 -42.45
C GLU A 62 3.77 -8.64 -42.93
N ASN A 63 3.82 -8.98 -44.18
CA ASN A 63 2.94 -10.00 -44.74
C ASN A 63 3.24 -11.39 -44.16
N MET A 64 4.49 -11.66 -43.89
CA MET A 64 4.91 -12.91 -43.31
C MET A 64 4.54 -13.02 -41.83
N LEU A 65 4.71 -11.97 -41.01
CA LEU A 65 4.20 -11.91 -39.66
C LEU A 65 2.68 -12.13 -39.64
N LYS A 66 1.95 -11.43 -40.54
CA LYS A 66 0.49 -11.63 -40.70
C LYS A 66 0.12 -13.05 -41.10
N ASN A 67 0.85 -13.64 -42.03
CA ASN A 67 0.60 -15.02 -42.46
C ASN A 67 0.94 -16.03 -41.39
N ARG A 68 2.06 -15.84 -40.66
CA ARG A 68 2.45 -16.72 -39.54
C ARG A 68 1.43 -16.65 -38.38
N LEU A 69 0.93 -15.45 -38.09
CA LEU A 69 -0.14 -15.28 -37.09
C LEU A 69 -1.47 -15.90 -37.56
N LYS A 70 -1.76 -15.92 -38.86
CA LYS A 70 -2.92 -16.61 -39.44
C LYS A 70 -2.76 -18.14 -39.42
N GLU A 71 -1.54 -18.65 -39.63
CA GLU A 71 -1.26 -20.09 -39.52
C GLU A 71 -1.53 -20.61 -38.10
N LEU A 72 -1.25 -19.82 -37.07
CA LEU A 72 -1.68 -20.10 -35.71
C LEU A 72 -3.18 -20.26 -35.54
N GLY A 73 -3.97 -19.51 -36.33
CA GLY A 73 -5.43 -19.62 -36.34
C GLY A 73 -5.95 -20.93 -36.90
N HIS A 74 -5.16 -21.69 -37.66
CA HIS A 74 -5.51 -23.05 -38.04
C HIS A 74 -5.46 -24.03 -36.88
N TYR A 75 -4.64 -23.74 -35.86
CA TYR A 75 -4.55 -24.54 -34.64
C TYR A 75 -5.56 -24.08 -33.58
N ASN A 76 -5.82 -22.76 -33.47
CA ASN A 76 -6.78 -22.19 -32.52
C ASN A 76 -7.24 -20.80 -32.98
N LYS A 77 -8.53 -20.68 -33.37
CA LYS A 77 -9.14 -19.44 -33.84
C LYS A 77 -9.00 -18.27 -32.84
N GLU A 78 -9.13 -18.55 -31.57
CA GLU A 78 -9.04 -17.57 -30.48
C GLU A 78 -7.60 -17.00 -30.40
N SER A 79 -6.58 -17.84 -30.52
CA SER A 79 -5.19 -17.40 -30.54
C SER A 79 -4.90 -16.50 -31.74
N CYS A 80 -5.45 -16.79 -32.92
CA CYS A 80 -5.27 -15.97 -34.10
C CYS A 80 -5.88 -14.57 -33.92
N GLU A 81 -7.10 -14.48 -33.39
CA GLU A 81 -7.76 -13.21 -33.12
C GLU A 81 -6.99 -12.39 -32.07
N LEU A 82 -6.49 -13.05 -31.03
CA LEU A 82 -5.67 -12.46 -29.99
C LEU A 82 -4.39 -11.84 -30.55
N PHE A 83 -3.61 -12.59 -31.30
CA PHE A 83 -2.36 -12.12 -31.93
C PHE A 83 -2.62 -10.98 -32.92
N THR A 84 -3.70 -11.06 -33.70
CA THR A 84 -4.08 -10.00 -34.63
C THR A 84 -4.38 -8.70 -33.89
N LYS A 85 -5.19 -8.75 -32.83
CA LYS A 85 -5.55 -7.56 -32.03
C LYS A 85 -4.35 -6.93 -31.35
N LEU A 86 -3.43 -7.71 -30.78
CA LEU A 86 -2.23 -7.22 -30.12
C LEU A 86 -1.24 -6.55 -31.08
N PHE A 87 -1.10 -7.10 -32.30
CA PHE A 87 -0.03 -6.71 -33.22
C PHE A 87 -0.52 -5.93 -34.45
N GLU A 88 -1.84 -5.81 -34.66
CA GLU A 88 -2.39 -5.01 -35.74
C GLU A 88 -1.85 -3.56 -35.78
N PRO A 89 -1.69 -2.86 -34.65
CA PRO A 89 -1.09 -1.55 -34.62
C PRO A 89 0.34 -1.53 -35.17
N VAL A 90 1.13 -2.59 -34.91
CA VAL A 90 2.53 -2.72 -35.42
C VAL A 90 2.59 -2.81 -36.91
N PHE A 91 1.60 -3.46 -37.53
CA PHE A 91 1.55 -3.68 -38.99
C PHE A 91 1.06 -2.47 -39.77
N ASN A 92 0.47 -1.48 -39.12
CA ASN A 92 -0.06 -0.28 -39.77
C ASN A 92 0.96 0.86 -39.91
N TYR A 93 2.15 0.73 -39.32
CA TYR A 93 3.22 1.75 -39.42
C TYR A 93 4.06 1.56 -40.71
N ARG A 94 3.77 2.34 -41.73
CA ARG A 94 4.52 2.34 -43.02
C ARG A 94 5.63 3.41 -43.00
N ASN A 95 6.76 3.10 -42.40
CA ASN A 95 7.95 3.97 -42.51
C ASN A 95 9.20 3.11 -42.74
N THR A 96 10.02 3.44 -43.72
CA THR A 96 11.25 2.70 -44.07
C THR A 96 12.29 2.70 -42.95
N ALA A 97 12.40 3.76 -42.17
CA ALA A 97 13.29 3.82 -41.01
C ALA A 97 12.89 2.79 -39.94
N VAL A 98 11.61 2.64 -39.72
CA VAL A 98 10.97 1.66 -38.80
C VAL A 98 11.32 0.24 -39.21
N THR A 99 11.29 -0.07 -40.48
CA THR A 99 11.64 -1.38 -41.01
C THR A 99 13.06 -1.79 -40.60
N HIS A 100 14.02 -0.90 -40.70
CA HIS A 100 15.42 -1.18 -40.33
C HIS A 100 15.57 -1.43 -38.83
N THR A 101 14.86 -0.69 -37.99
CA THR A 101 14.90 -0.89 -36.52
C THR A 101 14.30 -2.22 -36.12
N ILE A 102 13.15 -2.59 -36.67
CA ILE A 102 12.52 -3.90 -36.42
C ILE A 102 13.44 -5.05 -36.87
N ILE A 103 14.06 -4.92 -38.07
CA ILE A 103 15.02 -5.90 -38.56
C ILE A 103 16.21 -6.08 -37.62
N ARG A 104 16.74 -5.00 -37.04
CA ARG A 104 17.83 -5.07 -36.07
C ARG A 104 17.39 -5.81 -34.79
N ILE A 105 16.19 -5.54 -34.29
CA ILE A 105 15.64 -6.26 -33.10
C ILE A 105 15.53 -7.75 -33.42
N MET A 106 15.00 -8.12 -34.59
CA MET A 106 14.90 -9.51 -35.02
C MET A 106 16.28 -10.18 -35.10
N GLN A 107 17.29 -9.48 -35.64
CA GLN A 107 18.66 -9.98 -35.71
C GLN A 107 19.26 -10.23 -34.31
N GLU A 108 19.04 -9.32 -33.38
CA GLU A 108 19.55 -9.49 -31.99
C GLU A 108 18.82 -10.59 -31.23
N LEU A 109 17.50 -10.72 -31.38
CA LEU A 109 16.75 -11.86 -30.83
C LEU A 109 17.26 -13.20 -31.39
N ASN A 110 17.64 -13.26 -32.68
CA ASN A 110 18.22 -14.44 -33.27
C ASN A 110 19.66 -14.72 -32.82
N LYS A 111 20.47 -13.67 -32.62
CA LYS A 111 21.82 -13.82 -32.08
C LYS A 111 21.82 -14.27 -30.63
N PHE A 112 20.79 -13.89 -29.88
CA PHE A 112 20.59 -14.36 -28.52
C PHE A 112 20.14 -15.82 -28.57
N THR A 113 21.09 -16.73 -28.42
CA THR A 113 20.84 -18.16 -28.48
C THR A 113 20.02 -18.61 -27.29
N PHE A 114 18.71 -18.76 -27.45
CA PHE A 114 17.87 -19.41 -26.45
C PHE A 114 18.15 -20.92 -26.46
N ASN A 115 18.37 -21.50 -25.28
CA ASN A 115 18.69 -22.92 -25.15
C ASN A 115 17.50 -23.84 -25.44
N ASP A 116 16.29 -23.35 -25.07
CA ASP A 116 15.04 -24.07 -25.25
C ASP A 116 13.85 -23.12 -25.29
N VAL A 117 12.66 -23.66 -25.41
CA VAL A 117 11.40 -22.93 -25.40
C VAL A 117 11.15 -22.23 -24.07
N ASP A 118 11.54 -22.88 -22.94
CA ASP A 118 11.32 -22.33 -21.59
C ASP A 118 12.12 -21.02 -21.39
N GLU A 119 13.31 -20.87 -21.98
CA GLU A 119 14.04 -19.58 -21.95
C GLU A 119 13.35 -18.46 -22.74
N ILE A 120 12.70 -18.78 -23.86
CA ILE A 120 11.93 -17.78 -24.62
C ILE A 120 10.69 -17.37 -23.83
N VAL A 121 10.01 -18.32 -23.20
CA VAL A 121 8.88 -18.09 -22.31
C VAL A 121 9.31 -17.16 -21.16
N GLU A 122 10.47 -17.42 -20.55
CA GLU A 122 11.01 -16.57 -19.50
C GLU A 122 11.32 -15.15 -19.99
N PHE A 123 11.92 -15.02 -21.19
CA PHE A 123 12.18 -13.73 -21.80
C PHE A 123 10.89 -12.93 -22.01
N ILE A 124 9.82 -13.55 -22.51
CA ILE A 124 8.51 -12.91 -22.69
C ILE A 124 7.91 -12.49 -21.35
N ASN A 125 7.95 -13.34 -20.34
CA ASN A 125 7.46 -13.01 -19.01
C ASN A 125 8.21 -11.81 -18.40
N ARG A 126 9.55 -11.77 -18.52
CA ARG A 126 10.38 -10.66 -18.07
C ARG A 126 10.12 -9.37 -18.82
N LEU A 127 9.94 -9.45 -20.13
CA LEU A 127 9.57 -8.33 -20.98
C LEU A 127 8.27 -7.68 -20.49
N VAL A 128 7.25 -8.48 -20.20
CA VAL A 128 5.97 -8.00 -19.68
C VAL A 128 6.15 -7.31 -18.34
N VAL A 129 6.82 -7.95 -17.39
CA VAL A 129 7.06 -7.37 -16.06
C VAL A 129 7.81 -6.04 -16.14
N THR A 130 8.89 -5.99 -16.96
CA THR A 130 9.72 -4.78 -17.11
C THR A 130 8.96 -3.61 -17.74
N SER A 131 8.03 -3.89 -18.64
CA SER A 131 7.32 -2.86 -19.41
C SER A 131 6.16 -2.24 -18.67
N TYR A 132 5.44 -3.03 -17.87
CA TYR A 132 4.26 -2.55 -17.13
C TYR A 132 4.57 -1.71 -15.90
N ILE A 133 5.81 -1.69 -15.46
CA ILE A 133 6.25 -0.86 -14.33
C ILE A 133 6.03 0.64 -14.59
N ASP A 134 6.14 1.11 -15.84
CA ASP A 134 6.09 2.53 -16.17
C ASP A 134 4.70 3.06 -16.61
N ASP A 135 3.76 2.19 -16.96
CA ASP A 135 2.46 2.58 -17.54
C ASP A 135 1.29 2.66 -16.52
N GLY A 136 1.60 2.60 -15.23
CA GLY A 136 0.56 2.70 -14.17
C GLY A 136 -0.26 1.42 -13.99
N ILE A 137 0.02 0.37 -14.73
CA ILE A 137 -0.51 -0.98 -14.49
C ILE A 137 0.53 -1.69 -13.63
N TYR A 138 0.31 -1.62 -12.31
CA TYR A 138 1.25 -2.19 -11.36
C TYR A 138 0.97 -3.69 -11.23
N GLY A 139 1.94 -4.51 -11.65
CA GLY A 139 1.89 -5.94 -11.37
C GLY A 139 2.10 -6.21 -9.88
N THR A 140 1.55 -7.30 -9.39
CA THR A 140 1.76 -7.79 -8.01
C THR A 140 3.27 -7.98 -7.74
N PRO A 141 3.82 -7.38 -6.68
CA PRO A 141 5.24 -7.53 -6.32
C PRO A 141 5.65 -8.98 -6.12
N ASP A 142 6.88 -9.33 -6.51
CA ASP A 142 7.41 -10.70 -6.41
C ASP A 142 7.40 -11.24 -4.97
N ALA A 143 7.60 -10.37 -3.98
CA ALA A 143 7.51 -10.76 -2.58
C ALA A 143 6.10 -11.22 -2.20
N ILE A 144 5.06 -10.55 -2.69
CA ILE A 144 3.66 -10.94 -2.46
C ILE A 144 3.36 -12.25 -3.18
N LYS A 145 3.78 -12.41 -4.44
CA LYS A 145 3.63 -13.68 -5.18
C LYS A 145 4.24 -14.85 -4.42
N LYS A 146 5.46 -14.70 -3.89
CA LYS A 146 6.11 -15.72 -3.05
C LYS A 146 5.32 -16.03 -1.78
N LEU A 147 4.80 -15.01 -1.10
CA LEU A 147 3.95 -15.25 0.07
C LEU A 147 2.69 -16.02 -0.29
N VAL A 148 2.00 -15.65 -1.38
CA VAL A 148 0.80 -16.38 -1.86
C VAL A 148 1.10 -17.85 -2.10
N LEU A 149 2.23 -18.17 -2.76
CA LEU A 149 2.63 -19.55 -3.04
C LEU A 149 2.83 -20.40 -1.78
N GLU A 150 3.26 -19.79 -0.68
CA GLU A 150 3.61 -20.48 0.56
C GLU A 150 2.49 -20.44 1.63
N LEU A 151 1.59 -19.45 1.56
CA LEU A 151 0.45 -19.33 2.47
C LEU A 151 -0.74 -20.23 2.05
N VAL A 152 -0.72 -20.72 0.80
CA VAL A 152 -1.74 -21.59 0.24
C VAL A 152 -1.16 -22.97 -0.03
N ASP A 153 -1.82 -24.02 0.44
CA ASP A 153 -1.45 -25.39 0.10
C ASP A 153 -2.09 -25.79 -1.24
N PHE A 154 -1.37 -25.52 -2.32
CA PHE A 154 -1.84 -25.76 -3.68
C PHE A 154 -2.07 -27.25 -4.03
N LYS A 155 -1.62 -28.19 -3.18
CA LYS A 155 -1.93 -29.61 -3.35
C LYS A 155 -3.43 -29.90 -3.32
N TYR A 156 -4.19 -29.06 -2.63
CA TYR A 156 -5.64 -29.21 -2.46
C TYR A 156 -6.46 -28.18 -3.24
N VAL A 157 -5.83 -27.42 -4.13
CA VAL A 157 -6.47 -26.40 -4.96
C VAL A 157 -6.70 -26.98 -6.35
N HIS A 158 -7.96 -27.14 -6.75
CA HIS A 158 -8.36 -27.56 -8.10
C HIS A 158 -8.93 -26.42 -8.94
N SER A 159 -9.26 -25.31 -8.30
CA SER A 159 -9.75 -24.11 -8.95
C SER A 159 -9.21 -22.84 -8.28
N PHE A 160 -8.67 -21.95 -9.11
CA PHE A 160 -8.09 -20.69 -8.68
C PHE A 160 -8.69 -19.53 -9.45
N ALA A 161 -9.15 -18.48 -8.74
CA ALA A 161 -9.63 -17.25 -9.36
C ALA A 161 -8.75 -16.05 -8.96
N ASP A 162 -8.48 -15.15 -9.91
CA ASP A 162 -7.82 -13.87 -9.71
C ASP A 162 -8.71 -12.74 -10.24
N TYR A 163 -9.31 -12.02 -9.31
CA TYR A 163 -10.12 -10.83 -9.61
C TYR A 163 -9.24 -9.58 -9.57
N CYS A 164 -9.14 -8.87 -10.68
CA CYS A 164 -8.17 -7.84 -11.02
C CYS A 164 -6.82 -8.44 -11.47
N SER A 165 -6.91 -9.45 -12.35
CA SER A 165 -5.76 -10.31 -12.70
C SER A 165 -4.61 -9.59 -13.42
N GLY A 166 -4.82 -8.38 -13.92
CA GLY A 166 -3.80 -7.68 -14.69
C GLY A 166 -3.33 -8.52 -15.87
N VAL A 167 -2.02 -8.74 -15.94
CA VAL A 167 -1.40 -9.66 -16.92
C VAL A 167 -1.29 -11.10 -16.41
N SER A 168 -2.00 -11.45 -15.33
CA SER A 168 -2.02 -12.77 -14.68
C SER A 168 -0.65 -13.26 -14.18
N SER A 169 0.19 -12.35 -13.73
CA SER A 169 1.53 -12.70 -13.26
C SER A 169 1.54 -13.63 -12.04
N VAL A 170 0.52 -13.51 -11.15
CA VAL A 170 0.35 -14.41 -10.00
C VAL A 170 0.00 -15.81 -10.47
N ALA A 171 -0.91 -15.94 -11.43
CA ALA A 171 -1.29 -17.24 -11.99
C ALA A 171 -0.08 -17.95 -12.62
N ILE A 172 0.74 -17.23 -13.38
CA ILE A 172 1.96 -17.79 -13.99
C ILE A 172 2.87 -18.38 -12.91
N GLU A 173 3.11 -17.67 -11.81
CA GLU A 173 3.94 -18.17 -10.71
C GLU A 173 3.29 -19.38 -10.00
N VAL A 174 1.96 -19.37 -9.81
CA VAL A 174 1.21 -20.52 -9.28
C VAL A 174 1.40 -21.75 -10.17
N PHE A 175 1.22 -21.61 -11.49
CA PHE A 175 1.39 -22.75 -12.42
C PHE A 175 2.84 -23.21 -12.51
N ARG A 176 3.82 -22.32 -12.43
CA ARG A 176 5.23 -22.70 -12.31
C ARG A 176 5.48 -23.54 -11.05
N HIS A 177 4.95 -23.10 -9.93
CA HIS A 177 5.04 -23.82 -8.67
C HIS A 177 4.36 -25.20 -8.76
N LEU A 178 3.14 -25.27 -9.30
CA LEU A 178 2.43 -26.54 -9.55
C LEU A 178 3.20 -27.49 -10.47
N LYS A 179 3.87 -26.98 -11.50
CA LYS A 179 4.74 -27.78 -12.39
C LYS A 179 5.88 -28.43 -11.59
N THR A 180 6.49 -27.70 -10.65
CA THR A 180 7.55 -28.26 -9.80
C THR A 180 7.04 -29.34 -8.85
N LEU A 181 5.77 -29.28 -8.45
CA LEU A 181 5.10 -30.24 -7.57
C LEU A 181 4.47 -31.42 -8.34
N GLY A 182 4.37 -31.35 -9.67
CA GLY A 182 3.73 -32.36 -10.50
C GLY A 182 2.20 -32.28 -10.59
N TYR A 183 1.59 -31.18 -10.17
CA TYR A 183 0.13 -30.99 -10.11
C TYR A 183 -0.45 -30.03 -11.17
N VAL A 184 0.30 -29.65 -12.19
CA VAL A 184 -0.06 -28.58 -13.13
C VAL A 184 -1.35 -28.83 -13.92
N HIS A 185 -1.73 -30.10 -14.13
CA HIS A 185 -2.87 -30.47 -14.97
C HIS A 185 -4.23 -30.45 -14.26
N ASP A 186 -4.26 -30.30 -12.95
CA ASP A 186 -5.44 -30.48 -12.13
C ASP A 186 -6.09 -29.15 -11.70
N VAL A 187 -5.50 -27.99 -12.08
CA VAL A 187 -5.96 -26.69 -11.64
C VAL A 187 -6.59 -25.89 -12.78
N PHE A 188 -7.84 -25.48 -12.60
CA PHE A 188 -8.53 -24.53 -13.46
C PHE A 188 -8.27 -23.11 -12.99
N TYR A 189 -7.85 -22.19 -13.89
CA TYR A 189 -7.64 -20.79 -13.62
C TYR A 189 -8.74 -19.92 -14.22
N TYR A 190 -9.26 -18.97 -13.41
CA TYR A 190 -10.20 -17.94 -13.82
C TYR A 190 -9.65 -16.55 -13.54
N GLY A 191 -9.61 -15.66 -14.54
CA GLY A 191 -9.15 -14.28 -14.39
C GLY A 191 -10.18 -13.27 -14.87
N GLU A 192 -10.36 -12.17 -14.12
CA GLU A 192 -11.10 -11.00 -14.59
C GLU A 192 -10.18 -9.79 -14.67
N GLU A 193 -10.18 -9.07 -15.79
CA GLU A 193 -9.40 -7.87 -16.01
C GLU A 193 -10.18 -6.84 -16.83
N LYS A 194 -10.27 -5.63 -16.30
CA LYS A 194 -10.99 -4.51 -16.93
C LYS A 194 -10.23 -3.89 -18.10
N ASN A 195 -8.90 -3.77 -17.96
CA ASN A 195 -8.04 -3.19 -19.00
C ASN A 195 -7.90 -4.15 -20.18
N VAL A 196 -8.34 -3.71 -21.37
CA VAL A 196 -8.34 -4.54 -22.59
C VAL A 196 -6.95 -5.01 -22.97
N SER A 197 -5.93 -4.13 -22.89
CA SER A 197 -4.55 -4.48 -23.23
C SER A 197 -3.99 -5.52 -22.28
N ALA A 198 -4.16 -5.32 -20.95
CA ALA A 198 -3.72 -6.27 -19.94
C ALA A 198 -4.43 -7.63 -20.09
N HIS A 199 -5.73 -7.64 -20.37
CA HIS A 199 -6.50 -8.84 -20.67
C HIS A 199 -5.95 -9.61 -21.88
N LEU A 200 -5.65 -8.93 -22.99
CA LEU A 200 -5.11 -9.58 -24.18
C LEU A 200 -3.72 -10.16 -23.90
N ILE A 201 -2.87 -9.43 -23.18
CA ILE A 201 -1.54 -9.91 -22.79
C ILE A 201 -1.65 -11.09 -21.84
N SER A 202 -2.57 -11.04 -20.87
CA SER A 202 -2.83 -12.17 -19.98
C SER A 202 -3.17 -13.44 -20.76
N LYS A 203 -4.07 -13.36 -21.74
CA LYS A 203 -4.38 -14.49 -22.61
C LYS A 203 -3.16 -15.00 -23.40
N LEU A 204 -2.33 -14.11 -23.95
CA LEU A 204 -1.10 -14.49 -24.61
C LEU A 204 -0.17 -15.23 -23.65
N LEU A 205 0.00 -14.73 -22.43
CA LEU A 205 0.86 -15.35 -21.44
C LEU A 205 0.36 -16.74 -21.02
N MET A 206 -0.96 -16.98 -20.94
CA MET A 206 -1.49 -18.32 -20.70
C MET A 206 -1.06 -19.28 -21.81
N ILE A 207 -1.20 -18.88 -23.06
CA ILE A 207 -0.81 -19.70 -24.23
C ILE A 207 0.70 -19.99 -24.21
N VAL A 208 1.52 -18.96 -24.01
CA VAL A 208 2.98 -19.07 -24.01
C VAL A 208 3.48 -19.95 -22.85
N ASN A 209 2.88 -19.84 -21.67
CA ASN A 209 3.23 -20.65 -20.51
C ASN A 209 2.58 -22.06 -20.52
N GLY A 210 1.77 -22.38 -21.55
CA GLY A 210 1.12 -23.71 -21.68
C GLY A 210 0.02 -23.95 -20.66
N ILE A 211 -0.63 -22.88 -20.18
CA ILE A 211 -1.73 -22.95 -19.22
C ILE A 211 -3.04 -23.11 -20.00
N GLU A 212 -3.42 -24.35 -20.29
CA GLU A 212 -4.57 -24.67 -21.16
C GLU A 212 -5.92 -24.56 -20.44
N HIS A 213 -5.96 -24.94 -19.16
CA HIS A 213 -7.17 -24.89 -18.34
C HIS A 213 -7.38 -23.51 -17.71
N SER A 214 -7.61 -22.49 -18.57
CA SER A 214 -7.80 -21.13 -18.10
C SER A 214 -8.94 -20.41 -18.84
N LYS A 215 -9.61 -19.50 -18.13
CA LYS A 215 -10.64 -18.62 -18.67
C LYS A 215 -10.39 -17.20 -18.17
N ILE A 216 -10.08 -16.29 -19.08
CA ILE A 216 -9.82 -14.89 -18.73
C ILE A 216 -10.87 -14.02 -19.43
N ILE A 217 -11.55 -13.18 -18.65
CA ILE A 217 -12.66 -12.35 -19.12
C ILE A 217 -12.27 -10.88 -19.00
N ASN A 218 -12.56 -10.12 -20.06
CA ASN A 218 -12.46 -8.66 -20.01
C ASN A 218 -13.75 -8.09 -19.39
N LYS A 219 -13.66 -7.76 -18.10
CA LYS A 219 -14.81 -7.27 -17.32
C LYS A 219 -14.35 -6.42 -16.14
N ASP A 220 -15.17 -5.43 -15.79
CA ASP A 220 -15.03 -4.73 -14.51
C ASP A 220 -15.65 -5.56 -13.38
N VAL A 221 -14.84 -5.96 -12.41
CA VAL A 221 -15.28 -6.73 -11.23
C VAL A 221 -16.38 -6.00 -10.44
N LEU A 222 -16.39 -4.67 -10.46
CA LEU A 222 -17.36 -3.83 -9.75
C LEU A 222 -18.69 -3.66 -10.49
N GLU A 223 -18.78 -4.04 -11.76
CA GLU A 223 -20.05 -4.08 -12.47
C GLU A 223 -20.96 -5.21 -11.95
N GLU A 224 -22.26 -5.03 -12.15
CA GLU A 224 -23.29 -5.96 -11.69
C GLU A 224 -22.98 -7.40 -12.12
N GLY A 225 -22.74 -8.24 -11.15
CA GLY A 225 -22.59 -9.67 -11.37
C GLY A 225 -23.94 -10.22 -11.83
N GLY A 226 -24.03 -10.64 -13.09
CA GLY A 226 -25.29 -11.03 -13.72
C GLY A 226 -26.15 -11.90 -12.83
N VAL A 227 -27.28 -11.35 -12.40
CA VAL A 227 -28.31 -12.07 -11.67
C VAL A 227 -28.83 -13.18 -12.62
N GLY A 228 -28.47 -14.44 -12.32
CA GLY A 228 -28.98 -15.60 -13.10
C GLY A 228 -27.89 -16.45 -13.77
N THR A 229 -26.62 -16.10 -13.73
CA THR A 229 -25.55 -17.00 -14.15
C THR A 229 -25.15 -17.93 -13.02
N GLN A 230 -24.80 -19.18 -13.36
CA GLN A 230 -24.26 -20.13 -12.37
C GLN A 230 -23.05 -19.52 -11.68
N ILE A 231 -23.13 -19.36 -10.34
CA ILE A 231 -22.07 -18.72 -9.55
C ILE A 231 -20.91 -19.72 -9.47
N GLU A 232 -19.82 -19.42 -10.18
CA GLU A 232 -18.60 -20.19 -10.05
C GLU A 232 -17.94 -19.85 -8.70
N LYS A 233 -17.59 -20.87 -7.92
CA LYS A 233 -16.86 -20.77 -6.67
C LYS A 233 -15.56 -21.53 -6.77
N PHE A 234 -14.52 -20.99 -6.13
CA PHE A 234 -13.15 -21.45 -6.28
C PHE A 234 -12.55 -21.89 -4.95
N ASP A 235 -11.65 -22.87 -4.99
CA ASP A 235 -10.92 -23.34 -3.82
C ASP A 235 -9.97 -22.26 -3.29
N PHE A 236 -9.38 -21.50 -4.21
CA PHE A 236 -8.54 -20.34 -3.88
C PHE A 236 -8.98 -19.10 -4.68
N VAL A 237 -9.06 -17.96 -4.01
CA VAL A 237 -9.32 -16.67 -4.65
C VAL A 237 -8.21 -15.69 -4.27
N PHE A 238 -7.67 -15.01 -5.26
CA PHE A 238 -6.73 -13.92 -5.08
C PHE A 238 -7.33 -12.60 -5.59
N SER A 239 -6.96 -11.48 -4.99
CA SER A 239 -7.27 -10.18 -5.55
C SER A 239 -6.26 -9.13 -5.08
N ASP A 240 -5.53 -8.57 -6.02
CA ASP A 240 -4.65 -7.42 -5.86
C ASP A 240 -5.28 -6.22 -6.60
N ALA A 241 -6.34 -5.70 -6.00
CA ALA A 241 -7.15 -4.64 -6.60
C ALA A 241 -6.50 -3.26 -6.46
N PRO A 242 -6.79 -2.30 -7.37
CA PRO A 242 -6.30 -0.94 -7.24
C PRO A 242 -6.80 -0.28 -5.95
N PHE A 243 -5.88 0.32 -5.17
CA PHE A 243 -6.18 0.88 -3.86
C PHE A 243 -6.97 2.18 -3.92
N GLY A 244 -7.97 2.31 -3.03
CA GLY A 244 -8.63 3.57 -2.74
C GLY A 244 -9.40 4.19 -3.91
N ILE A 245 -9.79 3.41 -4.91
CA ILE A 245 -10.58 3.91 -6.03
C ILE A 245 -12.03 4.19 -5.63
N SER A 246 -12.62 5.21 -6.21
CA SER A 246 -14.06 5.45 -6.11
C SER A 246 -14.85 4.56 -7.06
N TRP A 247 -16.09 4.23 -6.72
CA TRP A 247 -16.94 3.35 -7.50
C TRP A 247 -18.42 3.73 -7.48
N ASN A 248 -19.22 3.16 -8.38
CA ASN A 248 -20.67 3.38 -8.44
C ASN A 248 -21.42 2.38 -7.54
N LYS A 249 -21.60 2.73 -6.26
CA LYS A 249 -22.27 1.88 -5.29
C LYS A 249 -23.77 1.64 -5.57
N ASN A 250 -24.39 2.39 -6.47
CA ASN A 250 -25.83 2.23 -6.77
C ASN A 250 -26.11 0.89 -7.47
N GLU A 251 -25.14 0.36 -8.19
CA GLU A 251 -25.22 -0.96 -8.84
C GLU A 251 -25.16 -2.12 -7.83
N ALA A 252 -24.72 -1.83 -6.60
CA ALA A 252 -24.54 -2.83 -5.54
C ALA A 252 -25.80 -3.12 -4.70
N ILE A 253 -26.87 -2.34 -4.83
CA ILE A 253 -28.02 -2.36 -3.90
C ILE A 253 -28.67 -3.76 -3.82
N ASN A 254 -28.73 -4.48 -4.93
CA ASN A 254 -29.32 -5.82 -5.00
C ASN A 254 -28.29 -6.92 -5.33
N ASP A 255 -27.01 -6.60 -5.28
CA ASP A 255 -25.95 -7.53 -5.61
C ASP A 255 -25.63 -8.42 -4.39
N PRO A 256 -25.83 -9.75 -4.48
CA PRO A 256 -25.65 -10.67 -3.37
C PRO A 256 -24.19 -10.74 -2.87
N ARG A 257 -23.23 -10.24 -3.65
CA ARG A 257 -21.81 -10.15 -3.24
C ARG A 257 -21.64 -9.26 -2.00
N TYR A 258 -22.49 -8.22 -1.86
CA TYR A 258 -22.36 -7.20 -0.80
C TYR A 258 -23.27 -7.49 0.40
N LYS A 259 -23.43 -8.77 0.77
CA LYS A 259 -24.28 -9.17 1.91
C LYS A 259 -23.82 -8.60 3.26
N TYR A 260 -22.53 -8.27 3.39
CA TYR A 260 -21.97 -7.70 4.61
C TYR A 260 -22.12 -6.18 4.71
N GLY A 261 -22.59 -5.55 3.65
CA GLY A 261 -22.81 -4.10 3.55
C GLY A 261 -22.16 -3.49 2.32
N ILE A 262 -22.73 -2.37 1.87
CA ILE A 262 -22.23 -1.64 0.68
C ILE A 262 -21.12 -0.68 1.13
N PRO A 263 -19.90 -0.80 0.60
CA PRO A 263 -18.80 0.10 0.92
C PRO A 263 -19.08 1.56 0.54
N ALA A 264 -18.32 2.48 1.14
CA ALA A 264 -18.42 3.90 0.82
C ALA A 264 -18.07 4.17 -0.67
N LYS A 265 -18.77 5.12 -1.31
CA LYS A 265 -18.50 5.50 -2.70
C LYS A 265 -17.03 5.91 -2.95
N SER A 266 -16.36 6.45 -1.94
CA SER A 266 -14.98 6.93 -2.03
C SER A 266 -13.92 5.82 -1.97
N SER A 267 -14.30 4.56 -1.69
CA SER A 267 -13.37 3.44 -1.57
C SER A 267 -14.05 2.12 -1.92
N ALA A 268 -13.55 1.47 -2.95
CA ALA A 268 -14.05 0.17 -3.42
C ALA A 268 -13.33 -1.03 -2.75
N ASP A 269 -12.37 -0.80 -1.84
CA ASP A 269 -11.53 -1.87 -1.28
C ASP A 269 -12.37 -3.04 -0.75
N TRP A 270 -13.36 -2.76 0.11
CA TRP A 270 -14.25 -3.80 0.64
C TRP A 270 -15.26 -4.35 -0.39
N ALA A 271 -15.44 -3.71 -1.55
CA ALA A 271 -16.23 -4.28 -2.63
C ALA A 271 -15.45 -5.43 -3.29
N PHE A 272 -14.16 -5.23 -3.56
CA PHE A 272 -13.29 -6.29 -4.06
C PHE A 272 -13.13 -7.45 -3.06
N PHE A 273 -12.99 -7.14 -1.77
CA PHE A 273 -12.85 -8.18 -0.74
C PHE A 273 -14.13 -9.02 -0.58
N GLN A 274 -15.30 -8.39 -0.63
CA GLN A 274 -16.56 -9.11 -0.62
C GLN A 274 -16.78 -9.92 -1.90
N ASN A 275 -16.32 -9.43 -3.06
CA ASN A 275 -16.32 -10.22 -4.28
C ASN A 275 -15.48 -11.49 -4.12
N ALA A 276 -14.27 -11.39 -3.55
CA ALA A 276 -13.44 -12.56 -3.29
C ALA A 276 -14.12 -13.54 -2.32
N LEU A 277 -14.72 -13.06 -1.23
CA LEU A 277 -15.45 -13.88 -0.26
C LEU A 277 -16.67 -14.58 -0.87
N TYR A 278 -17.38 -13.90 -1.78
CA TYR A 278 -18.56 -14.43 -2.45
C TYR A 278 -18.22 -15.60 -3.36
N HIS A 279 -17.12 -15.48 -4.10
CA HIS A 279 -16.66 -16.51 -5.05
C HIS A 279 -15.77 -17.59 -4.41
N MET A 280 -15.49 -17.49 -3.13
CA MET A 280 -14.76 -18.50 -2.37
C MET A 280 -15.68 -19.67 -1.98
N GLN A 281 -15.24 -20.92 -2.19
CA GLN A 281 -15.93 -22.12 -1.73
C GLN A 281 -16.03 -22.18 -0.20
N ASP A 282 -16.89 -23.05 0.33
CA ASP A 282 -17.09 -23.16 1.78
C ASP A 282 -15.88 -23.76 2.52
N ASN A 283 -15.04 -24.52 1.83
CA ASN A 283 -13.73 -24.99 2.30
C ASN A 283 -12.56 -24.20 1.70
N GLY A 284 -12.86 -23.12 0.99
CA GLY A 284 -11.88 -22.32 0.26
C GLY A 284 -11.14 -21.32 1.12
N LYS A 285 -10.10 -20.76 0.51
CA LYS A 285 -9.28 -19.68 1.06
C LYS A 285 -9.22 -18.50 0.08
N ALA A 286 -9.17 -17.28 0.60
CA ALA A 286 -8.85 -16.12 -0.24
C ALA A 286 -7.72 -15.30 0.39
N ILE A 287 -6.89 -14.72 -0.46
CA ILE A 287 -5.89 -13.72 -0.07
C ILE A 287 -6.17 -12.46 -0.87
N VAL A 288 -6.36 -11.36 -0.17
CA VAL A 288 -6.56 -10.05 -0.80
C VAL A 288 -5.51 -9.06 -0.31
N VAL A 289 -5.10 -8.16 -1.19
CA VAL A 289 -4.17 -7.09 -0.85
C VAL A 289 -4.97 -5.84 -0.52
N GLY A 290 -4.73 -5.30 0.65
CA GLY A 290 -5.37 -4.08 1.12
C GLY A 290 -4.36 -3.04 1.60
N THR A 291 -4.89 -1.96 2.16
CA THR A 291 -4.09 -0.91 2.81
C THR A 291 -4.46 -0.79 4.27
N LYS A 292 -3.58 -0.20 5.10
CA LYS A 292 -3.89 0.08 6.51
C LYS A 292 -5.23 0.82 6.68
N GLY A 293 -5.57 1.74 5.74
CA GLY A 293 -6.85 2.45 5.77
C GLY A 293 -8.06 1.53 5.73
N THR A 294 -8.00 0.47 4.93
CA THR A 294 -9.07 -0.53 4.79
C THR A 294 -9.40 -1.23 6.10
N LEU A 295 -8.41 -1.43 6.94
CA LEU A 295 -8.53 -2.14 8.22
C LEU A 295 -9.18 -1.29 9.33
N VAL A 296 -9.17 0.05 9.20
CA VAL A 296 -9.51 0.93 10.32
C VAL A 296 -10.55 2.02 10.02
N ARG A 297 -10.95 2.23 8.74
CA ARG A 297 -11.93 3.29 8.40
C ARG A 297 -13.25 3.08 9.13
N SER A 298 -13.75 4.14 9.75
CA SER A 298 -15.00 4.13 10.52
C SER A 298 -16.24 3.89 9.65
N SER A 299 -16.23 4.34 8.39
CA SER A 299 -17.32 4.11 7.43
C SER A 299 -17.56 2.63 7.08
N GLU A 300 -16.60 1.76 7.36
CA GLU A 300 -16.59 0.34 6.99
C GLU A 300 -16.63 -0.60 8.20
N VAL A 301 -16.84 -0.05 9.41
CA VAL A 301 -16.95 -0.84 10.66
C VAL A 301 -18.05 -1.89 10.57
N GLY A 302 -19.22 -1.54 9.98
CA GLY A 302 -20.33 -2.49 9.83
C GLY A 302 -19.97 -3.72 9.00
N ILE A 303 -19.21 -3.52 7.91
CA ILE A 303 -18.73 -4.61 7.05
C ILE A 303 -17.73 -5.48 7.81
N ARG A 304 -16.72 -4.87 8.46
CA ARG A 304 -15.73 -5.61 9.25
C ARG A 304 -16.39 -6.40 10.36
N LYS A 305 -17.34 -5.77 11.09
CA LYS A 305 -18.12 -6.43 12.12
C LYS A 305 -18.77 -7.72 11.61
N ALA A 306 -19.53 -7.64 10.52
CA ALA A 306 -20.26 -8.79 9.98
C ALA A 306 -19.31 -9.93 9.54
N ILE A 307 -18.17 -9.60 8.92
CA ILE A 307 -17.18 -10.58 8.46
C ILE A 307 -16.42 -11.22 9.64
N ILE A 308 -16.11 -10.44 10.68
CA ILE A 308 -15.43 -10.92 11.90
C ILE A 308 -16.38 -11.79 12.72
N ASP A 309 -17.65 -11.41 12.85
CA ASP A 309 -18.65 -12.18 13.58
C ASP A 309 -18.95 -13.55 12.89
N GLU A 310 -18.79 -13.65 11.56
CA GLU A 310 -18.81 -14.92 10.82
C GLU A 310 -17.47 -15.69 10.89
N ASP A 311 -16.47 -15.18 11.60
CA ASP A 311 -15.14 -15.81 11.79
C ASP A 311 -14.39 -16.12 10.49
N LEU A 312 -14.45 -15.22 9.49
CA LEU A 312 -13.91 -15.46 8.16
C LEU A 312 -12.44 -15.04 8.00
N ILE A 313 -11.93 -14.13 8.82
CA ILE A 313 -10.54 -13.65 8.74
C ILE A 313 -9.65 -14.59 9.53
N GLU A 314 -8.68 -15.23 8.87
CA GLU A 314 -7.70 -16.11 9.50
C GLU A 314 -6.44 -15.36 9.95
N ALA A 315 -5.92 -14.47 9.08
CA ALA A 315 -4.73 -13.70 9.39
C ALA A 315 -4.74 -12.32 8.71
N ILE A 316 -4.00 -11.39 9.30
CA ILE A 316 -3.66 -10.08 8.74
C ILE A 316 -2.16 -9.91 8.87
N ILE A 317 -1.50 -9.66 7.73
CA ILE A 317 -0.04 -9.56 7.62
C ILE A 317 0.32 -8.19 7.09
N THR A 318 0.90 -7.35 7.95
CA THR A 318 1.46 -6.05 7.54
C THR A 318 2.77 -6.25 6.81
N LEU A 319 2.86 -5.68 5.62
CA LEU A 319 4.05 -5.74 4.77
C LEU A 319 4.82 -4.41 4.82
N PRO A 320 6.11 -4.40 4.44
CA PRO A 320 6.88 -3.18 4.29
C PRO A 320 6.25 -2.18 3.31
N THR A 321 6.51 -0.90 3.50
CA THR A 321 6.12 0.15 2.55
C THR A 321 6.95 0.10 1.28
N ASN A 322 6.49 0.79 0.23
CA ASN A 322 7.22 0.90 -1.05
C ASN A 322 7.42 -0.44 -1.80
N LEU A 323 6.58 -1.44 -1.58
CA LEU A 323 6.63 -2.68 -2.36
C LEU A 323 6.18 -2.46 -3.81
N TYR A 324 5.20 -1.59 -4.04
CA TYR A 324 4.75 -1.19 -5.38
C TYR A 324 5.53 0.01 -5.88
N HIS A 325 5.93 -0.03 -7.15
CA HIS A 325 6.84 0.97 -7.75
C HIS A 325 6.35 2.42 -7.66
N ALA A 326 5.03 2.65 -7.70
CA ALA A 326 4.45 3.99 -7.81
C ALA A 326 3.77 4.51 -6.54
N THR A 327 3.83 3.78 -5.45
CA THR A 327 3.18 4.21 -4.22
C THR A 327 3.99 3.86 -2.98
N ASN A 328 4.04 4.82 -2.06
CA ASN A 328 4.64 4.62 -0.73
C ASN A 328 3.65 4.01 0.27
N VAL A 329 2.50 3.57 -0.19
CA VAL A 329 1.45 3.01 0.67
C VAL A 329 1.92 1.69 1.27
N GLY A 330 1.76 1.54 2.58
CA GLY A 330 1.92 0.26 3.27
C GLY A 330 0.75 -0.66 2.92
N THR A 331 1.06 -1.90 2.62
CA THR A 331 0.09 -2.90 2.21
C THR A 331 -0.06 -4.00 3.26
N GLU A 332 -1.24 -4.59 3.25
CA GLU A 332 -1.66 -5.63 4.18
C GLU A 332 -2.14 -6.83 3.35
N LEU A 333 -1.72 -8.04 3.70
CA LEU A 333 -2.37 -9.24 3.21
C LEU A 333 -3.46 -9.65 4.19
N ILE A 334 -4.68 -9.78 3.70
CA ILE A 334 -5.80 -10.28 4.48
C ILE A 334 -6.10 -11.69 3.99
N VAL A 335 -5.97 -12.67 4.88
CA VAL A 335 -6.23 -14.07 4.59
C VAL A 335 -7.62 -14.42 5.11
N PHE A 336 -8.54 -14.72 4.20
CA PHE A 336 -9.85 -15.27 4.52
C PHE A 336 -9.82 -16.79 4.41
N ASN A 337 -10.47 -17.45 5.37
CA ASN A 337 -10.60 -18.90 5.40
C ASN A 337 -11.94 -19.30 6.01
N LYS A 338 -12.81 -19.94 5.23
CA LYS A 338 -14.09 -20.45 5.73
C LYS A 338 -13.97 -21.74 6.52
N ASN A 339 -12.84 -22.42 6.40
CA ASN A 339 -12.58 -23.70 7.05
C ASN A 339 -11.34 -23.64 7.94
N LYS A 340 -11.37 -22.71 8.91
CA LYS A 340 -10.29 -22.56 9.88
C LYS A 340 -10.12 -23.84 10.72
N LYS A 341 -8.86 -24.17 11.06
CA LYS A 341 -8.56 -25.18 12.09
C LYS A 341 -9.20 -24.80 13.40
N GLU A 342 -9.62 -25.78 14.19
CA GLU A 342 -10.30 -25.55 15.50
C GLU A 342 -9.49 -24.61 16.41
N SER A 343 -8.16 -24.78 16.44
CA SER A 343 -7.25 -23.93 17.24
C SER A 343 -7.20 -22.47 16.81
N ARG A 344 -7.72 -22.14 15.61
CA ARG A 344 -7.75 -20.78 15.04
C ARG A 344 -9.14 -20.16 14.98
N ARG A 345 -10.18 -20.91 15.40
CA ARG A 345 -11.54 -20.39 15.43
C ARG A 345 -11.68 -19.28 16.45
N GLN A 346 -12.48 -18.26 16.13
CA GLN A 346 -12.72 -17.07 16.94
C GLN A 346 -11.42 -16.30 17.28
N LYS A 347 -10.38 -16.45 16.44
CA LYS A 347 -9.10 -15.75 16.57
C LYS A 347 -8.65 -15.25 15.20
N ILE A 348 -7.91 -14.15 15.21
CA ILE A 348 -7.21 -13.63 14.04
C ILE A 348 -5.72 -13.58 14.38
N LEU A 349 -4.89 -14.16 13.50
CA LEU A 349 -3.43 -14.03 13.60
C LEU A 349 -2.98 -12.70 13.00
N PHE A 350 -2.42 -11.83 13.81
CA PHE A 350 -1.77 -10.61 13.34
C PHE A 350 -0.26 -10.83 13.22
N ILE A 351 0.32 -10.39 12.09
CA ILE A 351 1.76 -10.44 11.82
C ILE A 351 2.19 -9.06 11.34
N ASP A 352 3.19 -8.45 11.96
CA ASP A 352 3.81 -7.19 11.49
C ASP A 352 5.22 -7.45 10.95
N ALA A 353 5.34 -7.52 9.63
CA ALA A 353 6.60 -7.68 8.93
C ALA A 353 7.13 -6.36 8.33
N SER A 354 6.61 -5.22 8.75
CA SER A 354 6.94 -3.91 8.19
C SER A 354 8.43 -3.56 8.24
N GLU A 355 9.19 -4.12 9.19
CA GLU A 355 10.62 -3.86 9.36
C GLU A 355 11.52 -4.76 8.47
N TYR A 356 10.98 -5.87 7.92
CA TYR A 356 11.75 -6.83 7.12
C TYR A 356 11.91 -6.40 5.66
N SER A 357 12.43 -5.20 5.42
CA SER A 357 12.58 -4.64 4.08
C SER A 357 14.04 -4.43 3.68
N TYR A 358 14.29 -4.48 2.39
CA TYR A 358 15.52 -3.99 1.79
C TYR A 358 15.19 -3.19 0.53
N ARG A 359 16.07 -2.27 0.19
CA ARG A 359 15.91 -1.41 -0.99
C ARG A 359 16.28 -2.18 -2.25
N LEU A 360 15.31 -2.38 -3.14
CA LEU A 360 15.51 -3.04 -4.43
C LEU A 360 16.09 -2.06 -5.47
N ASN A 361 15.52 -0.85 -5.54
CA ASN A 361 15.97 0.25 -6.40
C ASN A 361 15.65 1.62 -5.76
N ARG A 362 15.78 2.72 -6.53
CA ARG A 362 15.57 4.08 -5.98
C ARG A 362 14.18 4.29 -5.38
N ASN A 363 13.15 3.68 -5.98
CA ASN A 363 11.74 3.93 -5.67
C ASN A 363 10.99 2.70 -5.16
N GLN A 364 11.67 1.56 -4.98
CA GLN A 364 11.02 0.31 -4.61
C GLN A 364 11.83 -0.48 -3.58
N HIS A 365 11.09 -1.06 -2.63
CA HIS A 365 11.60 -2.01 -1.65
C HIS A 365 11.11 -3.44 -1.96
N SER A 366 11.70 -4.40 -1.31
CA SER A 366 11.22 -5.78 -1.28
C SER A 366 11.34 -6.33 0.14
N ILE A 367 10.73 -7.49 0.39
CA ILE A 367 10.81 -8.17 1.68
C ILE A 367 12.09 -9.01 1.72
N THR A 368 12.82 -8.96 2.82
CA THR A 368 14.02 -9.79 3.00
C THR A 368 13.67 -11.29 2.96
N LYS A 369 14.62 -12.13 2.56
CA LYS A 369 14.42 -13.60 2.59
C LYS A 369 14.06 -14.09 3.99
N GLU A 370 14.71 -13.54 5.01
CA GLU A 370 14.41 -13.80 6.42
C GLU A 370 12.96 -13.43 6.75
N GLY A 371 12.50 -12.23 6.36
CA GLY A 371 11.13 -11.79 6.57
C GLY A 371 10.11 -12.69 5.91
N ILE A 372 10.34 -13.10 4.66
CA ILE A 372 9.44 -14.05 3.96
C ILE A 372 9.37 -15.38 4.74
N THR A 373 10.51 -15.98 5.08
CA THR A 373 10.57 -17.24 5.84
C THR A 373 9.85 -17.09 7.18
N LYS A 374 10.13 -16.00 7.91
CA LYS A 374 9.52 -15.76 9.22
C LYS A 374 8.00 -15.60 9.15
N ILE A 375 7.48 -14.89 8.16
CA ILE A 375 6.02 -14.78 7.93
C ILE A 375 5.41 -16.16 7.70
N ILE A 376 6.03 -16.97 6.82
CA ILE A 376 5.53 -18.29 6.43
C ILE A 376 5.52 -19.23 7.62
N ASP A 377 6.63 -19.33 8.34
CA ASP A 377 6.77 -20.21 9.51
C ASP A 377 5.76 -19.82 10.58
N THR A 378 5.68 -18.52 10.92
CA THR A 378 4.70 -18.00 11.88
C THR A 378 3.26 -18.29 11.47
N TYR A 379 2.92 -18.11 10.19
CA TYR A 379 1.58 -18.41 9.70
C TYR A 379 1.25 -19.91 9.80
N ARG A 380 2.22 -20.80 9.48
CA ARG A 380 2.04 -22.25 9.54
C ARG A 380 1.93 -22.79 10.95
N ASP A 381 2.85 -22.38 11.80
CA ASP A 381 3.00 -22.91 13.16
C ASP A 381 2.08 -22.19 14.17
N GLY A 382 1.70 -20.93 13.86
CA GLY A 382 0.92 -20.11 14.78
C GLY A 382 1.75 -19.64 15.98
N SER A 383 3.05 -19.44 15.80
CA SER A 383 3.93 -18.93 16.86
C SER A 383 3.62 -17.47 17.18
N GLU A 384 3.67 -17.14 18.47
CA GLU A 384 3.53 -15.77 18.95
C GLU A 384 4.89 -15.21 19.34
N GLU A 385 5.17 -13.99 18.89
CA GLU A 385 6.41 -13.27 19.20
C GLU A 385 6.09 -11.80 19.43
N ASP A 386 6.61 -11.24 20.52
CA ASP A 386 6.41 -9.84 20.86
C ASP A 386 6.73 -8.92 19.67
N ARG A 387 5.83 -7.97 19.40
CA ARG A 387 5.90 -6.97 18.32
C ARG A 387 5.84 -7.53 16.89
N PHE A 388 5.89 -8.84 16.72
CA PHE A 388 5.86 -9.46 15.41
C PHE A 388 4.57 -10.23 15.13
N SER A 389 4.13 -11.10 16.06
CA SER A 389 2.94 -11.95 15.82
C SER A 389 2.16 -12.26 17.07
N ARG A 390 0.81 -12.31 16.92
CA ARG A 390 -0.11 -12.67 18.01
C ARG A 390 -1.43 -13.15 17.48
N PHE A 391 -2.03 -14.15 18.15
CA PHE A 391 -3.44 -14.44 18.04
C PHE A 391 -4.26 -13.51 18.91
N VAL A 392 -5.27 -12.87 18.32
CA VAL A 392 -6.19 -11.99 19.02
C VAL A 392 -7.59 -12.59 18.97
N GLU A 393 -8.18 -12.80 20.14
CA GLU A 393 -9.56 -13.26 20.26
C GLU A 393 -10.53 -12.24 19.64
N VAL A 394 -11.57 -12.72 18.96
CA VAL A 394 -12.59 -11.87 18.33
C VAL A 394 -13.24 -10.92 19.33
N ASP A 395 -13.44 -11.36 20.58
CA ASP A 395 -14.00 -10.50 21.64
C ASP A 395 -13.12 -9.27 21.90
N LYS A 396 -11.79 -9.42 21.89
CA LYS A 396 -10.87 -8.30 22.02
C LYS A 396 -10.96 -7.33 20.83
N ILE A 397 -11.15 -7.85 19.62
CA ILE A 397 -11.34 -7.03 18.41
C ILE A 397 -12.65 -6.24 18.48
N ARG A 398 -13.70 -6.80 19.07
CA ARG A 398 -14.97 -6.11 19.35
C ARG A 398 -14.79 -4.93 20.30
N GLU A 399 -14.02 -5.09 21.35
CA GLU A 399 -13.67 -4.00 22.28
C GLU A 399 -13.00 -2.82 21.59
N TYR A 400 -12.17 -3.08 20.56
CA TYR A 400 -11.48 -2.08 19.73
C TYR A 400 -12.31 -1.66 18.51
N ASN A 401 -13.65 -1.73 18.60
CA ASN A 401 -14.59 -1.31 17.56
C ASN A 401 -14.27 -1.91 16.18
N TYR A 402 -13.92 -3.21 16.16
CA TYR A 402 -13.59 -3.96 14.95
C TYR A 402 -12.45 -3.34 14.12
N GLY A 403 -11.54 -2.60 14.75
CA GLY A 403 -10.28 -2.18 14.16
C GLY A 403 -9.39 -3.41 13.92
N LEU A 404 -8.67 -3.43 12.81
CA LEU A 404 -7.84 -4.57 12.41
C LEU A 404 -6.37 -4.16 12.17
N ASN A 405 -5.94 -3.04 12.77
CA ASN A 405 -4.54 -2.63 12.68
C ASN A 405 -3.66 -3.51 13.58
N PRO A 406 -2.68 -4.27 13.04
CA PRO A 406 -1.85 -5.17 13.83
C PRO A 406 -1.15 -4.49 15.00
N LYS A 407 -0.69 -3.26 14.84
CA LYS A 407 0.00 -2.52 15.90
C LYS A 407 -0.86 -2.26 17.14
N GLU A 408 -2.20 -2.18 16.99
CA GLU A 408 -3.12 -2.04 18.13
C GLU A 408 -3.09 -3.28 19.04
N TYR A 409 -2.69 -4.43 18.54
CA TYR A 409 -2.71 -5.71 19.25
C TYR A 409 -1.31 -6.22 19.62
N LEU A 410 -0.31 -5.91 18.82
CA LEU A 410 1.07 -6.40 19.04
C LEU A 410 1.83 -5.56 20.05
N ASP A 411 1.50 -4.27 20.17
CA ASP A 411 2.19 -3.34 21.08
C ASP A 411 1.54 -3.21 22.47
N VAL A 412 0.35 -3.79 22.69
CA VAL A 412 -0.43 -3.64 23.96
C VAL A 412 0.31 -4.20 25.18
N ASP A 413 1.08 -5.26 25.04
CA ASP A 413 1.78 -5.84 26.18
C ASP A 413 3.02 -5.07 26.62
N ILE A 414 3.52 -4.15 25.77
CA ILE A 414 4.64 -3.29 26.16
C ILE A 414 4.29 -2.48 27.40
N LEU A 415 3.07 -1.92 27.46
CA LEU A 415 2.63 -1.17 28.65
C LEU A 415 2.41 -2.08 29.85
N LYS A 416 1.69 -3.19 29.67
CA LYS A 416 1.38 -4.12 30.77
C LYS A 416 2.62 -4.78 31.35
N ASN A 417 3.59 -5.10 30.50
CA ASN A 417 4.86 -5.69 30.93
C ASN A 417 5.84 -4.64 31.51
N THR A 418 5.70 -3.37 31.11
CA THR A 418 6.57 -2.28 31.56
C THR A 418 6.00 -1.55 32.77
N PHE A 419 4.68 -1.41 32.86
CA PHE A 419 4.00 -0.64 33.90
C PHE A 419 2.98 -1.50 34.66
N GLN A 420 2.99 -1.40 35.97
CA GLN A 420 2.09 -2.18 36.83
C GLN A 420 0.61 -1.78 36.67
N GLN A 421 0.34 -0.55 36.33
CA GLN A 421 -0.99 0.00 36.15
C GLN A 421 -1.05 0.96 34.96
N THR A 422 -2.20 0.98 34.29
CA THR A 422 -2.53 1.90 33.21
C THR A 422 -3.85 2.60 33.47
N VAL A 423 -4.08 3.73 32.81
CA VAL A 423 -5.33 4.49 32.83
C VAL A 423 -5.65 4.99 31.41
N LEU A 424 -6.92 5.11 31.06
CA LEU A 424 -7.31 5.67 29.77
C LEU A 424 -7.06 7.18 29.73
N LEU A 425 -6.52 7.69 28.62
CA LEU A 425 -6.25 9.11 28.45
C LEU A 425 -7.53 9.96 28.63
N GLY A 426 -8.68 9.48 28.15
CA GLY A 426 -9.98 10.15 28.34
C GLY A 426 -10.46 10.24 29.79
N GLU A 427 -9.93 9.41 30.72
CA GLU A 427 -10.27 9.50 32.14
C GLU A 427 -9.51 10.61 32.85
N ILE A 428 -8.36 11.03 32.30
CA ILE A 428 -7.46 12.00 32.93
C ILE A 428 -7.34 13.32 32.15
N ALA A 429 -7.86 13.39 30.93
CA ALA A 429 -7.75 14.58 30.08
C ALA A 429 -9.00 14.79 29.22
N GLU A 430 -9.29 16.03 28.91
CA GLU A 430 -10.26 16.42 27.89
C GLU A 430 -9.53 16.61 26.56
N ILE A 431 -10.05 16.00 25.46
CA ILE A 431 -9.44 16.09 24.16
C ILE A 431 -10.36 16.87 23.22
N ARG A 432 -9.85 17.93 22.63
CA ARG A 432 -10.61 18.78 21.71
C ARG A 432 -9.85 19.02 20.41
N ARG A 433 -10.51 18.80 19.29
CA ARG A 433 -9.97 19.17 17.98
C ARG A 433 -10.08 20.67 17.78
N GLY A 434 -9.11 21.28 17.11
CA GLY A 434 -9.09 22.68 16.78
C GLY A 434 -10.13 23.11 15.74
N VAL A 435 -10.15 24.40 15.44
CA VAL A 435 -11.14 25.05 14.59
C VAL A 435 -10.87 24.75 13.12
N GLN A 436 -11.91 24.35 12.39
CA GLN A 436 -11.89 24.36 10.93
C GLN A 436 -12.49 25.68 10.45
N LEU A 437 -11.66 26.55 9.89
CA LEU A 437 -12.09 27.78 9.26
C LEU A 437 -12.27 27.56 7.75
N SER A 438 -13.34 28.11 7.17
CA SER A 438 -13.53 28.16 5.72
C SER A 438 -12.56 29.18 5.08
N LYS A 439 -12.35 29.10 3.76
CA LYS A 439 -11.50 30.05 3.04
C LYS A 439 -12.00 31.49 3.19
N GLU A 440 -13.31 31.68 3.21
CA GLU A 440 -13.97 32.99 3.41
C GLU A 440 -13.76 33.57 4.81
N GLU A 441 -13.59 32.72 5.82
CA GLU A 441 -13.28 33.14 7.19
C GLU A 441 -11.79 33.48 7.36
N TYR A 442 -10.90 32.87 6.57
CA TYR A 442 -9.48 33.21 6.51
C TYR A 442 -9.20 34.55 5.83
N ASP A 443 -9.99 34.91 4.82
CA ASP A 443 -9.80 36.14 4.03
C ASP A 443 -10.27 37.39 4.79
N PHE A 444 -10.81 37.21 6.01
CA PHE A 444 -11.26 38.34 6.86
C PHE A 444 -10.09 38.91 7.69
N LEU A 445 -9.10 39.49 7.01
CA LEU A 445 -8.01 40.23 7.64
C LEU A 445 -8.51 41.59 8.09
N SER A 446 -8.68 41.76 9.38
CA SER A 446 -8.88 43.08 9.96
C SER A 446 -7.53 43.81 10.10
N LEU A 447 -7.59 45.15 10.14
CA LEU A 447 -6.42 46.02 10.38
C LEU A 447 -5.77 45.83 11.77
N SER A 448 -6.37 45.03 12.67
CA SER A 448 -5.85 44.72 14.01
C SER A 448 -6.22 43.29 14.37
N PRO A 449 -5.45 42.28 13.90
CA PRO A 449 -5.70 40.89 14.26
C PRO A 449 -5.39 40.62 15.74
N ASP A 450 -6.34 39.97 16.45
CA ASP A 450 -6.30 39.82 17.91
C ASP A 450 -5.76 38.44 18.36
N TYR A 451 -5.83 37.43 17.49
CA TYR A 451 -5.61 36.02 17.87
C TYR A 451 -4.56 35.36 17.01
N TYR A 452 -3.65 34.61 17.61
CA TYR A 452 -2.77 33.71 16.90
C TYR A 452 -3.50 32.42 16.51
N LEU A 453 -3.42 32.02 15.25
CA LEU A 453 -3.88 30.71 14.77
C LEU A 453 -2.68 29.77 14.64
N ILE A 454 -2.55 28.83 15.57
CA ILE A 454 -1.46 27.85 15.59
C ILE A 454 -1.77 26.71 14.61
N ASN A 455 -0.86 26.45 13.71
CA ASN A 455 -0.89 25.36 12.73
C ASN A 455 0.25 24.36 12.98
N ILE A 456 0.29 23.25 12.24
CA ILE A 456 1.35 22.24 12.34
C ILE A 456 2.75 22.83 12.07
N LYS A 457 2.85 23.80 11.15
CA LYS A 457 4.12 24.48 10.82
C LYS A 457 4.69 25.24 12.01
N ASP A 458 3.84 25.73 12.90
CA ASP A 458 4.19 26.53 14.04
C ASP A 458 4.63 25.70 15.26
N ILE A 459 4.60 24.34 15.13
CA ILE A 459 5.11 23.41 16.11
C ILE A 459 6.41 22.81 15.59
N GLU A 460 7.53 23.11 16.26
CA GLU A 460 8.83 22.59 15.92
C GLU A 460 9.64 22.27 17.19
N ASN A 461 10.20 21.06 17.24
CA ASN A 461 11.03 20.58 18.38
C ASN A 461 10.34 20.78 19.75
N GLY A 462 9.02 20.54 19.81
CA GLY A 462 8.25 20.67 21.05
C GLY A 462 7.94 22.11 21.48
N LYS A 463 8.26 23.10 20.65
CA LYS A 463 8.01 24.53 20.87
C LYS A 463 6.92 25.05 19.95
N ILE A 464 6.20 26.05 20.43
CA ILE A 464 5.20 26.77 19.66
C ILE A 464 5.80 28.11 19.19
N SER A 465 5.81 28.33 17.89
CA SER A 465 6.16 29.62 17.29
C SER A 465 4.91 30.47 17.13
N TYR A 466 4.98 31.71 17.58
CA TYR A 466 3.90 32.69 17.45
C TYR A 466 4.28 33.70 16.37
N ASP A 467 3.82 33.45 15.16
CA ASP A 467 4.06 34.29 14.01
C ASP A 467 3.04 35.44 13.96
N GLU A 468 3.49 36.68 13.92
CA GLU A 468 2.63 37.85 13.80
C GLU A 468 1.76 37.84 12.52
N GLU A 469 2.28 37.24 11.43
CA GLU A 469 1.56 37.08 10.17
C GLU A 469 0.46 36.01 10.26
N SER A 470 0.51 35.12 11.25
CA SER A 470 -0.51 34.10 11.50
C SER A 470 -1.69 34.60 12.37
N LYS A 471 -1.68 35.87 12.78
CA LYS A 471 -2.80 36.45 13.54
C LYS A 471 -4.02 36.61 12.66
N ILE A 472 -5.18 36.33 13.23
CA ILE A 472 -6.47 36.51 12.60
C ILE A 472 -7.44 37.24 13.52
N THR A 473 -8.42 37.89 12.92
CA THR A 473 -9.59 38.43 13.63
C THR A 473 -10.80 37.56 13.31
N TYR A 474 -11.58 37.21 14.31
CA TYR A 474 -12.77 36.39 14.12
C TYR A 474 -14.04 37.09 14.63
N LYS A 475 -15.14 36.98 13.87
CA LYS A 475 -16.42 37.67 14.13
C LYS A 475 -17.12 37.22 15.41
N LYS A 476 -16.77 36.05 15.99
CA LYS A 476 -17.40 35.46 17.17
C LYS A 476 -16.35 35.08 18.20
N PRO A 477 -15.78 36.08 18.93
CA PRO A 477 -14.70 35.81 19.90
C PRO A 477 -15.10 34.80 20.97
N ASP A 478 -16.33 34.86 21.50
CA ASP A 478 -16.83 33.95 22.53
C ASP A 478 -16.84 32.48 22.09
N TRP A 479 -17.00 32.25 20.79
CA TRP A 479 -16.93 30.91 20.23
C TRP A 479 -15.48 30.42 20.15
N LEU A 480 -14.53 31.30 19.81
CA LEU A 480 -13.10 30.97 19.76
C LEU A 480 -12.52 30.64 21.11
N GLU A 481 -13.01 31.25 22.19
CA GLU A 481 -12.50 30.97 23.55
C GLU A 481 -12.61 29.50 23.95
N LYS A 482 -13.58 28.77 23.36
CA LYS A 482 -13.70 27.32 23.57
C LYS A 482 -12.50 26.54 23.03
N PHE A 483 -11.79 27.09 22.06
CA PHE A 483 -10.63 26.49 21.40
C PHE A 483 -9.32 27.18 21.76
N ALA A 484 -9.37 28.12 22.70
CA ALA A 484 -8.20 28.79 23.20
C ALA A 484 -7.28 27.83 23.97
N ILE A 485 -6.00 27.94 23.67
CA ILE A 485 -4.97 27.20 24.40
C ILE A 485 -4.74 27.84 25.76
N ARG A 486 -4.33 27.01 26.73
CA ARG A 486 -4.02 27.42 28.11
C ARG A 486 -2.66 26.85 28.51
N PRO A 487 -1.98 27.47 29.48
CA PRO A 487 -0.78 26.86 30.07
C PRO A 487 -1.00 25.40 30.43
N MET A 488 -0.01 24.56 30.17
CA MET A 488 -0.03 23.10 30.37
C MET A 488 -0.95 22.30 29.40
N ASP A 489 -1.64 22.93 28.46
CA ASP A 489 -2.27 22.19 27.35
C ASP A 489 -1.20 21.52 26.49
N ILE A 490 -1.43 20.28 26.09
CA ILE A 490 -0.58 19.57 25.13
C ILE A 490 -1.23 19.67 23.76
N LEU A 491 -0.53 20.23 22.80
CA LEU A 491 -0.95 20.28 21.40
C LEU A 491 -0.41 19.05 20.68
N ILE A 492 -1.25 18.38 19.90
CA ILE A 492 -0.87 17.21 19.12
C ILE A 492 -1.43 17.29 17.70
N THR A 493 -0.64 16.89 16.71
CA THR A 493 -1.09 16.80 15.32
C THR A 493 -2.19 15.75 15.19
N CYS A 494 -3.36 16.14 14.71
CA CYS A 494 -4.46 15.22 14.42
C CYS A 494 -4.65 14.91 12.93
N LYS A 495 -4.00 15.68 12.04
CA LYS A 495 -4.01 15.42 10.59
C LYS A 495 -2.68 15.87 9.98
N GLY A 496 -1.84 14.92 9.55
CA GLY A 496 -0.53 15.23 8.96
C GLY A 496 0.29 13.97 8.65
N SER A 497 1.47 14.16 8.08
CA SER A 497 2.41 13.06 7.78
C SER A 497 3.21 12.62 9.02
N LEU A 498 3.41 13.53 9.99
CA LEU A 498 4.16 13.30 11.22
C LEU A 498 3.33 13.76 12.43
N VAL A 499 3.46 13.02 13.53
CA VAL A 499 2.93 13.46 14.82
C VAL A 499 3.93 14.44 15.43
N LYS A 500 3.48 15.69 15.60
CA LYS A 500 4.20 16.70 16.37
C LYS A 500 3.42 17.00 17.64
N THR A 501 4.13 17.18 18.74
CA THR A 501 3.55 17.56 20.02
C THR A 501 4.28 18.80 20.58
N ALA A 502 3.54 19.63 21.30
CA ALA A 502 4.10 20.74 22.07
C ALA A 502 3.30 20.94 23.34
N ILE A 503 3.92 21.41 24.40
CA ILE A 503 3.25 21.84 25.63
C ILE A 503 3.23 23.37 25.72
N VAL A 504 2.08 23.94 26.06
CA VAL A 504 1.91 25.39 26.20
C VAL A 504 2.60 25.84 27.49
N GLU A 505 3.53 26.76 27.40
CA GLU A 505 4.33 27.24 28.52
C GLU A 505 3.64 28.38 29.30
N ASP A 506 3.99 28.55 30.57
CA ASP A 506 3.45 29.64 31.40
C ASP A 506 3.75 31.05 30.86
N LYS A 507 4.87 31.20 30.13
CA LYS A 507 5.24 32.46 29.46
C LYS A 507 4.25 32.89 28.35
N ASP A 508 3.45 31.96 27.85
CA ASP A 508 2.50 32.20 26.77
C ASP A 508 1.07 32.48 27.27
N LYS A 509 0.86 32.52 28.58
CA LYS A 509 -0.47 32.71 29.23
C LYS A 509 -1.25 33.92 28.76
N ASP A 510 -0.55 35.02 28.42
CA ASP A 510 -1.15 36.26 28.00
C ASP A 510 -1.38 36.35 26.47
N ARG A 511 -0.96 35.31 25.73
CA ARG A 511 -1.14 35.23 24.28
C ARG A 511 -2.52 34.66 23.96
N LYS A 512 -3.36 35.45 23.29
CA LYS A 512 -4.63 34.96 22.77
C LYS A 512 -4.36 34.06 21.56
N ALA A 513 -4.38 32.77 21.75
CA ALA A 513 -4.10 31.79 20.68
C ALA A 513 -5.08 30.63 20.70
N PHE A 514 -5.36 30.09 19.54
CA PHE A 514 -6.17 28.89 19.33
C PHE A 514 -5.55 28.02 18.22
N ILE A 515 -6.00 26.79 18.09
CA ILE A 515 -5.42 25.82 17.17
C ILE A 515 -6.29 25.57 15.94
N SER A 516 -5.64 25.33 14.79
CA SER A 516 -6.30 24.92 13.55
C SER A 516 -6.86 23.50 13.64
N GLY A 517 -7.82 23.16 12.78
CA GLY A 517 -8.44 21.84 12.71
C GLY A 517 -7.50 20.68 12.38
N ASN A 518 -6.21 20.94 12.16
CA ASN A 518 -5.18 19.92 11.98
C ASN A 518 -4.47 19.53 13.30
N LEU A 519 -4.79 20.20 14.39
CA LEU A 519 -4.28 19.97 15.73
C LEU A 519 -5.41 19.60 16.69
N SER A 520 -5.07 18.93 17.78
CA SER A 520 -5.94 18.72 18.94
C SER A 520 -5.26 19.24 20.21
N ILE A 521 -6.06 19.71 21.16
CA ILE A 521 -5.66 20.03 22.53
C ILE A 521 -5.93 18.81 23.39
N ILE A 522 -4.96 18.40 24.18
CA ILE A 522 -5.10 17.47 25.29
C ILE A 522 -4.97 18.30 26.56
N ARG A 523 -6.08 18.52 27.26
CA ARG A 523 -6.13 19.30 28.50
C ARG A 523 -6.21 18.36 29.67
N VAL A 524 -5.08 18.19 30.35
CA VAL A 524 -4.93 17.26 31.47
C VAL A 524 -5.60 17.80 32.71
N ASN A 525 -6.35 16.94 33.41
CA ASN A 525 -6.82 17.23 34.76
C ASN A 525 -5.66 17.05 35.75
N THR A 526 -5.10 18.17 36.22
CA THR A 526 -3.93 18.18 37.10
C THR A 526 -4.16 17.54 38.47
N GLN A 527 -5.42 17.31 38.87
CA GLN A 527 -5.76 16.54 40.08
C GLN A 527 -5.68 15.02 39.87
N LYS A 528 -5.57 14.57 38.60
CA LYS A 528 -5.50 13.15 38.25
C LYS A 528 -4.15 12.76 37.65
N TYR A 529 -3.54 13.64 36.90
CA TYR A 529 -2.29 13.33 36.18
C TYR A 529 -1.44 14.60 35.98
N ASN A 530 -0.13 14.41 35.75
CA ASN A 530 0.79 15.53 35.49
C ASN A 530 0.98 15.75 33.97
N PRO A 531 0.74 16.98 33.45
CA PRO A 531 0.85 17.29 32.02
C PRO A 531 2.25 17.06 31.43
N TYR A 532 3.31 17.35 32.20
CA TYR A 532 4.69 17.16 31.72
C TYR A 532 5.05 15.69 31.60
N VAL A 533 4.56 14.85 32.50
CA VAL A 533 4.77 13.39 32.40
C VAL A 533 4.03 12.82 31.19
N LEU A 534 2.78 13.25 30.95
CA LEU A 534 2.05 12.85 29.76
C LEU A 534 2.74 13.31 28.48
N TYR A 535 3.21 14.54 28.44
CA TYR A 535 3.93 15.11 27.31
C TYR A 535 5.18 14.28 26.95
N GLU A 536 6.03 13.95 27.92
CA GLU A 536 7.20 13.09 27.73
C GLU A 536 6.83 11.67 27.30
N PHE A 537 5.78 11.10 27.91
CA PHE A 537 5.29 9.80 27.49
C PHE A 537 4.88 9.78 26.01
N LEU A 538 4.12 10.78 25.55
CA LEU A 538 3.66 10.86 24.16
C LEU A 538 4.83 11.04 23.16
N GLN A 539 5.98 11.55 23.60
CA GLN A 539 7.19 11.67 22.78
C GLN A 539 8.15 10.49 22.91
N SER A 540 7.95 9.64 23.91
CA SER A 540 8.76 8.45 24.10
C SER A 540 8.56 7.46 22.94
N GLU A 541 9.53 6.55 22.75
CA GLU A 541 9.42 5.49 21.75
C GLU A 541 8.12 4.68 21.91
N ILE A 542 7.74 4.36 23.14
CA ILE A 542 6.50 3.65 23.46
C ILE A 542 5.28 4.49 23.08
N GLY A 543 5.24 5.76 23.50
CA GLY A 543 4.12 6.65 23.22
C GLY A 543 3.94 6.91 21.71
N LEU A 544 5.02 7.12 20.98
CA LEU A 544 4.98 7.30 19.50
C LEU A 544 4.48 6.04 18.78
N ARG A 545 4.88 4.85 19.22
CA ARG A 545 4.36 3.58 18.67
C ARG A 545 2.86 3.42 18.93
N MET A 546 2.42 3.71 20.13
CA MET A 546 1.00 3.64 20.49
C MET A 546 0.17 4.65 19.67
N LEU A 547 0.67 5.86 19.50
CA LEU A 547 0.05 6.86 18.63
C LEU A 547 -0.01 6.40 17.17
N ASP A 548 1.05 5.76 16.65
CA ASP A 548 1.04 5.18 15.30
C ASP A 548 0.00 4.04 15.18
N GLY A 549 -0.15 3.24 16.24
CA GLY A 549 -1.17 2.17 16.33
C GLY A 549 -2.59 2.69 16.12
N ILE A 550 -2.96 3.80 16.75
CA ILE A 550 -4.31 4.37 16.67
C ILE A 550 -4.54 5.35 15.51
N GLN A 551 -3.50 5.65 14.70
CA GLN A 551 -3.64 6.49 13.51
C GLN A 551 -4.37 5.78 12.37
N THR A 552 -5.14 6.56 11.60
CA THR A 552 -5.82 6.09 10.40
C THR A 552 -5.33 6.88 9.16
N GLY A 553 -5.47 6.31 7.97
CA GLY A 553 -5.04 6.92 6.71
C GLY A 553 -3.63 6.50 6.28
N THR A 554 -3.42 6.45 4.97
CA THR A 554 -2.18 5.94 4.35
C THR A 554 -1.18 7.05 3.99
N THR A 555 -1.64 8.11 3.36
CA THR A 555 -0.81 9.24 2.91
C THR A 555 -0.88 10.41 3.90
N ILE A 556 -2.08 10.72 4.38
CA ILE A 556 -2.31 11.70 5.43
C ILE A 556 -2.83 10.94 6.64
N LYS A 557 -2.02 10.83 7.66
CA LYS A 557 -2.39 10.16 8.90
C LYS A 557 -3.39 11.00 9.69
N LEU A 558 -4.43 10.37 10.22
CA LEU A 558 -5.46 11.00 11.03
C LEU A 558 -5.44 10.39 12.43
N LEU A 559 -5.35 11.24 13.44
CA LEU A 559 -5.43 10.88 14.84
C LEU A 559 -6.78 11.41 15.39
N ASN A 560 -7.74 10.51 15.54
CA ASN A 560 -9.08 10.88 15.96
C ASN A 560 -9.13 11.12 17.49
N PRO A 561 -9.74 12.22 17.99
CA PRO A 561 -9.91 12.44 19.42
C PRO A 561 -10.52 11.28 20.19
N SER A 562 -11.54 10.61 19.67
CA SER A 562 -12.18 9.45 20.32
C SER A 562 -11.24 8.23 20.45
N ARG A 563 -10.25 8.08 19.56
CA ARG A 563 -9.23 7.05 19.72
C ARG A 563 -8.12 7.46 20.69
N LEU A 564 -7.78 8.74 20.75
CA LEU A 564 -6.89 9.25 21.77
C LEU A 564 -7.47 9.07 23.17
N GLU A 565 -8.78 9.25 23.36
CA GLU A 565 -9.45 9.01 24.65
C GLU A 565 -9.31 7.57 25.14
N GLN A 566 -9.23 6.61 24.23
CA GLN A 566 -9.07 5.18 24.51
C GLN A 566 -7.61 4.74 24.64
N LEU A 567 -6.64 5.66 24.47
CA LEU A 567 -5.23 5.36 24.61
C LEU A 567 -4.92 5.02 26.07
N GLU A 568 -4.42 3.82 26.33
CA GLU A 568 -3.88 3.46 27.63
C GLU A 568 -2.54 4.18 27.85
N ILE A 569 -2.34 4.75 29.03
CA ILE A 569 -1.10 5.43 29.43
C ILE A 569 -0.64 4.89 30.78
N PRO A 570 0.66 4.95 31.13
CA PRO A 570 1.14 4.51 32.41
C PRO A 570 0.50 5.29 33.55
N TYR A 571 0.11 4.59 34.61
CA TYR A 571 -0.41 5.23 35.81
C TYR A 571 0.55 5.08 36.99
N PHE A 572 0.76 6.20 37.67
CA PHE A 572 1.49 6.28 38.93
C PHE A 572 0.67 7.11 39.94
N THR A 573 1.02 7.05 41.20
CA THR A 573 0.39 7.93 42.21
C THR A 573 0.65 9.40 41.89
N LEU A 574 -0.28 10.27 42.22
CA LEU A 574 -0.19 11.71 41.88
C LEU A 574 1.09 12.36 42.44
N ASP A 575 1.55 11.93 43.61
CA ASP A 575 2.77 12.43 44.23
C ASP A 575 4.00 12.10 43.39
N VAL A 576 4.09 10.85 42.89
CA VAL A 576 5.19 10.42 41.99
C VAL A 576 5.12 11.17 40.65
N LEU A 577 3.90 11.30 40.08
CA LEU A 577 3.71 12.05 38.84
C LEU A 577 4.13 13.52 38.99
N ASN A 578 3.82 14.16 40.11
CA ASN A 578 4.18 15.54 40.36
C ASN A 578 5.67 15.71 40.61
N GLU A 579 6.32 14.82 41.35
CA GLU A 579 7.78 14.83 41.54
C GLU A 579 8.51 14.72 40.20
N ILE A 580 8.14 13.71 39.39
CA ILE A 580 8.74 13.50 38.06
C ILE A 580 8.45 14.68 37.14
N GLY A 581 7.18 15.16 37.11
CA GLY A 581 6.77 16.27 36.27
C GLY A 581 7.52 17.58 36.59
N CYS A 582 7.77 17.86 37.89
CA CYS A 582 8.60 18.99 38.30
C CYS A 582 10.03 18.86 37.77
N ARG A 583 10.65 17.69 37.87
CA ARG A 583 12.00 17.43 37.33
C ARG A 583 12.06 17.59 35.81
N ILE A 584 11.06 17.07 35.09
CA ILE A 584 10.94 17.23 33.64
C ILE A 584 10.87 18.71 33.27
N LYS A 585 9.98 19.46 33.92
CA LYS A 585 9.83 20.91 33.72
C LYS A 585 11.16 21.65 33.98
N GLN A 586 11.84 21.32 35.06
CA GLN A 586 13.12 21.93 35.41
C GLN A 586 14.18 21.62 34.33
N ASN A 587 14.36 20.36 33.96
CA ASN A 587 15.33 19.96 32.91
C ASN A 587 15.05 20.65 31.59
N LYS A 588 13.77 20.78 31.20
CA LYS A 588 13.38 21.48 29.97
C LYS A 588 13.77 22.97 30.05
N ASN A 589 13.50 23.64 31.15
CA ASN A 589 13.84 25.05 31.35
C ASN A 589 15.37 25.27 31.32
N GLU A 590 16.16 24.41 31.97
CA GLU A 590 17.63 24.46 31.95
C GLU A 590 18.17 24.24 30.53
N TYR A 591 17.62 23.28 29.80
CA TYR A 591 17.98 23.02 28.41
C TYR A 591 17.67 24.24 27.51
N GLU A 592 16.48 24.84 27.63
CA GLU A 592 16.09 26.02 26.85
C GLU A 592 16.98 27.23 27.14
N ALA A 593 17.30 27.49 28.42
CA ALA A 593 18.18 28.57 28.83
C ALA A 593 19.59 28.38 28.27
N THR A 594 20.09 27.13 28.28
CA THR A 594 21.41 26.80 27.73
C THR A 594 21.49 27.05 26.22
N ILE A 595 20.45 26.64 25.47
CA ILE A 595 20.38 26.89 24.01
C ILE A 595 20.32 28.41 23.74
N GLU A 596 19.48 29.13 24.44
CA GLU A 596 19.35 30.58 24.25
C GLU A 596 20.69 31.31 24.52
N GLU A 597 21.43 30.92 25.57
CA GLU A 597 22.74 31.46 25.86
C GLU A 597 23.76 31.12 24.75
N ALA A 598 23.74 29.88 24.27
CA ALA A 598 24.61 29.43 23.17
C ALA A 598 24.34 30.20 21.87
N GLU A 599 23.06 30.40 21.52
CA GLU A 599 22.64 31.17 20.34
C GLU A 599 23.04 32.66 20.44
N LYS A 600 22.84 33.26 21.60
CA LYS A 600 23.28 34.64 21.86
C LYS A 600 24.82 34.78 21.70
N LYS A 601 25.58 33.84 22.26
CA LYS A 601 27.07 33.81 22.10
C LYS A 601 27.46 33.63 20.63
N TYR A 602 26.82 32.72 19.92
CA TYR A 602 27.08 32.49 18.50
C TYR A 602 26.77 33.74 17.67
N SER A 603 25.58 34.34 17.84
CA SER A 603 25.14 35.53 17.13
C SER A 603 26.08 36.73 17.38
N MET A 604 26.55 36.90 18.63
CA MET A 604 27.50 37.94 18.99
C MET A 604 28.84 37.73 18.29
N LYS A 605 29.38 36.49 18.32
CA LYS A 605 30.62 36.15 17.62
C LYS A 605 30.52 36.34 16.12
N LYS A 606 29.39 35.92 15.53
CA LYS A 606 29.09 36.08 14.10
C LYS A 606 29.06 37.56 13.70
N ARG A 607 28.38 38.43 14.48
CA ARG A 607 28.34 39.88 14.24
C ARG A 607 29.74 40.49 14.28
N LEU A 608 30.57 40.09 15.24
CA LEU A 608 31.96 40.56 15.34
C LEU A 608 32.80 40.16 14.12
N LEU A 609 32.63 38.96 13.60
CA LEU A 609 33.31 38.49 12.39
C LEU A 609 32.82 39.23 11.15
N ILE A 610 31.51 39.41 10.99
CA ILE A 610 30.91 40.18 9.88
C ILE A 610 31.42 41.61 9.87
N LYS A 611 31.47 42.25 11.05
CA LYS A 611 32.01 43.60 11.19
C LYS A 611 33.51 43.69 10.82
N LYS A 612 34.32 42.69 11.22
CA LYS A 612 35.75 42.62 10.82
C LYS A 612 35.94 42.43 9.31
N LEU A 613 35.02 41.80 8.64
CA LEU A 613 35.03 41.59 7.19
C LEU A 613 34.45 42.76 6.39
N GLY A 614 33.93 43.80 7.08
CA GLY A 614 33.32 44.96 6.40
C GLY A 614 31.99 44.68 5.72
N PHE A 615 31.27 43.62 6.12
CA PHE A 615 29.97 43.22 5.55
C PHE A 615 28.76 43.79 6.34
N ASP A 616 29.02 44.64 7.34
CA ASP A 616 27.97 45.37 8.06
C ASP A 616 27.50 46.53 7.18
N LEU A 617 26.27 46.45 6.70
CA LEU A 617 25.55 47.60 6.20
C LEU A 617 25.08 48.40 7.41
N THR A 618 25.71 49.54 7.70
CA THR A 618 25.35 50.48 8.74
C THR A 618 23.92 50.94 8.68
#